data_5fe6a8adbff3f9449e6543ad3a1fa73e
#
_entry.id   5fe6a8adbff3f9449e6543ad3a1fa73e
#
_cell.length_a   1.000
_cell.length_b   1.000
_cell.length_c   1.000
_cell.angle_alpha   90.00
_cell.angle_beta   90.00
_cell.angle_gamma   90.00
#
_symmetry.space_group_name_H-M   'P 1'
#
loop_
_entity.id
_entity.type
_entity.pdbx_description
1 polymer ?
#
loop_
_entity_poly.entity_id
_entity_poly.type
_entity_poly.pdbx_seq_one_letter_code
_entity_poly.pdbx_strand_id
1 'polypeptide(L)'
;KLFLLLSMKMNVINYLKQVNRGSAVAEFLIFTLPFFTIFLLLITIVQSRSMAVAESKNLARQVIRAYVTSPNEELASIRAYQVINLYKSTLSPRALASRDIQLNISCSAYPCFSRGNKVTATISVGREDKAFASEYVDLWR
;
A
#
# COMPACT_ATOMS: atom_id res chain seq x y z
N LYS A 1 -8.98 8.64 -27.11
CA LYS A 1 -9.81 7.85 -26.16
C LYS A 1 -11.01 8.64 -25.65
N LEU A 2 -10.87 9.93 -25.36
CA LEU A 2 -11.99 10.78 -24.90
C LEU A 2 -13.06 10.99 -25.99
N PHE A 3 -12.66 11.07 -27.24
CA PHE A 3 -13.55 11.28 -28.40
C PHE A 3 -14.46 10.05 -28.68
N LEU A 4 -13.95 8.84 -28.47
CA LEU A 4 -14.71 7.60 -28.59
C LEU A 4 -15.82 7.48 -27.52
N LEU A 5 -15.55 7.95 -26.30
CA LEU A 5 -16.54 7.96 -25.22
C LEU A 5 -17.65 9.00 -25.46
N LEU A 6 -17.33 10.14 -26.07
CA LEU A 6 -18.32 11.15 -26.45
C LEU A 6 -19.21 10.69 -27.61
N SER A 7 -18.65 9.96 -28.60
CA SER A 7 -19.41 9.42 -29.72
C SER A 7 -20.37 8.29 -29.28
N MET A 8 -19.95 7.43 -28.37
CA MET A 8 -20.85 6.44 -27.76
C MET A 8 -22.00 7.08 -26.97
N LYS A 9 -21.72 8.19 -26.27
CA LYS A 9 -22.74 8.90 -25.49
C LYS A 9 -23.86 9.48 -26.36
N MET A 10 -23.53 10.02 -27.54
CA MET A 10 -24.51 10.59 -28.45
C MET A 10 -25.42 9.53 -29.09
N ASN A 11 -24.88 8.35 -29.42
CA ASN A 11 -25.66 7.26 -29.97
C ASN A 11 -26.64 6.64 -28.95
N VAL A 12 -26.23 6.52 -27.70
CA VAL A 12 -27.10 6.00 -26.61
C VAL A 12 -28.27 6.98 -26.32
N ILE A 13 -28.00 8.30 -26.34
CA ILE A 13 -29.03 9.31 -26.09
C ILE A 13 -30.07 9.30 -27.22
N ASN A 14 -29.66 9.14 -28.48
CA ASN A 14 -30.60 9.07 -29.61
C ASN A 14 -31.41 7.78 -29.61
N TYR A 15 -30.86 6.67 -29.19
CA TYR A 15 -31.58 5.39 -29.03
C TYR A 15 -32.65 5.47 -27.94
N LEU A 16 -32.36 6.14 -26.83
CA LEU A 16 -33.27 6.36 -25.71
C LEU A 16 -34.46 7.29 -26.06
N LYS A 17 -34.25 8.23 -27.00
CA LYS A 17 -35.32 9.15 -27.45
C LYS A 17 -36.38 8.49 -28.30
N GLN A 18 -36.09 7.34 -28.90
CA GLN A 18 -37.01 6.59 -29.76
C GLN A 18 -37.92 5.58 -29.02
N VAL A 19 -37.58 5.26 -27.75
CA VAL A 19 -38.37 4.37 -26.89
C VAL A 19 -39.28 5.24 -26.00
N ASN A 20 -40.37 5.73 -26.58
CA ASN A 20 -41.36 6.59 -25.92
C ASN A 20 -42.33 5.84 -24.98
N ARG A 21 -41.89 4.73 -24.39
CA ARG A 21 -42.52 4.07 -23.25
C ARG A 21 -41.49 3.96 -22.15
N GLY A 22 -41.45 5.02 -21.30
CA GLY A 22 -40.59 5.05 -20.14
C GLY A 22 -40.78 3.84 -19.25
N SER A 23 -39.95 2.83 -19.46
CA SER A 23 -39.86 1.74 -18.49
C SER A 23 -39.11 2.33 -17.28
N ALA A 24 -39.76 2.37 -16.13
CA ALA A 24 -39.13 2.77 -14.86
C ALA A 24 -37.82 1.99 -14.59
N VAL A 25 -37.71 0.80 -15.18
CA VAL A 25 -36.49 -0.03 -15.15
C VAL A 25 -35.36 0.60 -15.94
N ALA A 26 -35.62 1.21 -17.11
CA ALA A 26 -34.57 1.87 -17.90
C ALA A 26 -34.03 3.14 -17.21
N GLU A 27 -34.92 3.92 -16.62
CA GLU A 27 -34.54 5.10 -15.84
C GLU A 27 -33.73 4.70 -14.59
N PHE A 28 -34.16 3.67 -13.88
CA PHE A 28 -33.43 3.14 -12.74
C PHE A 28 -32.01 2.67 -13.12
N LEU A 29 -31.88 1.93 -14.22
CA LEU A 29 -30.56 1.47 -14.69
C LEU A 29 -29.64 2.63 -15.09
N ILE A 30 -30.17 3.66 -15.78
CA ILE A 30 -29.39 4.81 -16.22
C ILE A 30 -28.83 5.63 -15.04
N PHE A 31 -29.58 5.73 -13.95
CA PHE A 31 -29.12 6.45 -12.76
C PHE A 31 -28.29 5.59 -11.82
N THR A 32 -28.68 4.35 -11.61
CA THR A 32 -28.05 3.46 -10.63
C THR A 32 -26.69 2.94 -11.08
N LEU A 33 -26.54 2.57 -12.37
CA LEU A 33 -25.25 2.06 -12.87
C LEU A 33 -24.09 3.06 -12.75
N PRO A 34 -24.20 4.33 -13.22
CA PRO A 34 -23.08 5.26 -13.08
C PRO A 34 -22.80 5.59 -11.62
N PHE A 35 -23.83 5.74 -10.78
CA PHE A 35 -23.63 5.99 -9.35
C PHE A 35 -22.89 4.83 -8.68
N PHE A 36 -23.31 3.59 -8.95
CA PHE A 36 -22.68 2.41 -8.38
C PHE A 36 -21.25 2.21 -8.87
N THR A 37 -20.99 2.54 -10.12
CA THR A 37 -19.63 2.47 -10.69
C THR A 37 -18.68 3.45 -10.01
N ILE A 38 -19.11 4.70 -9.79
CA ILE A 38 -18.32 5.70 -9.08
C ILE A 38 -18.06 5.26 -7.63
N PHE A 39 -19.08 4.71 -6.97
CA PHE A 39 -18.97 4.21 -5.61
C PHE A 39 -17.98 3.04 -5.49
N LEU A 40 -18.02 2.07 -6.42
CA LEU A 40 -17.05 0.98 -6.47
C LEU A 40 -15.61 1.48 -6.72
N LEU A 41 -15.44 2.46 -7.58
CA LEU A 41 -14.13 3.08 -7.83
C LEU A 41 -13.57 3.74 -6.56
N LEU A 42 -14.39 4.47 -5.83
CA LEU A 42 -13.98 5.09 -4.56
C LEU A 42 -13.57 4.05 -3.53
N ILE A 43 -14.35 2.97 -3.36
CA ILE A 43 -14.02 1.88 -2.44
C ILE A 43 -12.68 1.23 -2.83
N THR A 44 -12.46 0.93 -4.10
CA THR A 44 -11.21 0.32 -4.57
C THR A 44 -9.99 1.20 -4.31
N ILE A 45 -10.11 2.51 -4.48
CA ILE A 45 -9.02 3.47 -4.19
C ILE A 45 -8.70 3.49 -2.70
N VAL A 46 -9.73 3.56 -1.84
CA VAL A 46 -9.55 3.58 -0.38
C VAL A 46 -8.94 2.27 0.11
N GLN A 47 -9.43 1.12 -0.37
CA GLN A 47 -8.89 -0.18 0.01
C GLN A 47 -7.44 -0.37 -0.40
N SER A 48 -7.05 0.05 -1.60
CA SER A 48 -5.68 -0.10 -2.08
C SER A 48 -4.67 0.69 -1.23
N ARG A 49 -5.04 1.90 -0.80
CA ARG A 49 -4.22 2.73 0.10
C ARG A 49 -4.12 2.11 1.50
N SER A 50 -5.25 1.67 2.04
CA SER A 50 -5.29 1.04 3.37
C SER A 50 -4.42 -0.22 3.44
N MET A 51 -4.45 -1.06 2.42
CA MET A 51 -3.61 -2.26 2.33
C MET A 51 -2.12 -1.91 2.26
N ALA A 52 -1.73 -0.93 1.46
CA ALA A 52 -0.33 -0.51 1.34
C ALA A 52 0.25 -0.02 2.68
N VAL A 53 -0.54 0.77 3.43
CA VAL A 53 -0.13 1.24 4.77
C VAL A 53 -0.02 0.08 5.77
N ALA A 54 -0.97 -0.87 5.76
CA ALA A 54 -0.94 -2.03 6.63
C ALA A 54 0.26 -2.95 6.33
N GLU A 55 0.55 -3.20 5.05
CA GLU A 55 1.73 -3.96 4.61
C GLU A 55 3.03 -3.30 5.08
N SER A 56 3.20 -2.00 4.85
CA SER A 56 4.39 -1.24 5.26
C SER A 56 4.60 -1.31 6.77
N LYS A 57 3.52 -1.21 7.56
CA LYS A 57 3.58 -1.31 9.02
C LYS A 57 3.97 -2.71 9.50
N ASN A 58 3.43 -3.74 8.86
CA ASN A 58 3.80 -5.12 9.17
C ASN A 58 5.26 -5.40 8.82
N LEU A 59 5.71 -4.91 7.66
CA LEU A 59 7.10 -5.04 7.23
C LEU A 59 8.05 -4.33 8.21
N ALA A 60 7.72 -3.12 8.65
CA ALA A 60 8.51 -2.39 9.65
C ALA A 60 8.65 -3.17 10.97
N ARG A 61 7.57 -3.81 11.41
CA ARG A 61 7.59 -4.69 12.61
C ARG A 61 8.45 -5.92 12.43
N GLN A 62 8.40 -6.56 11.27
CA GLN A 62 9.22 -7.74 10.98
C GLN A 62 10.70 -7.37 10.93
N VAL A 63 11.04 -6.27 10.28
CA VAL A 63 12.40 -5.75 10.17
C VAL A 63 12.98 -5.43 11.55
N ILE A 64 12.25 -4.68 12.38
CA ILE A 64 12.76 -4.29 13.70
C ILE A 64 12.92 -5.51 14.61
N ARG A 65 12.02 -6.48 14.55
CA ARG A 65 12.16 -7.74 15.28
C ARG A 65 13.39 -8.52 14.83
N ALA A 66 13.59 -8.67 13.53
CA ALA A 66 14.77 -9.34 12.99
C ALA A 66 16.07 -8.64 13.44
N TYR A 67 16.04 -7.30 13.55
CA TYR A 67 17.16 -6.51 14.05
C TYR A 67 17.44 -6.81 15.54
N VAL A 68 16.47 -6.57 16.42
CA VAL A 68 16.67 -6.66 17.88
C VAL A 68 16.88 -8.09 18.39
N THR A 69 16.38 -9.10 17.68
CA THR A 69 16.58 -10.51 18.05
C THR A 69 17.89 -11.12 17.51
N SER A 70 18.70 -10.35 16.79
CA SER A 70 19.98 -10.82 16.25
C SER A 70 21.05 -10.97 17.35
N PRO A 71 21.99 -11.90 17.21
CA PRO A 71 22.98 -12.16 18.26
C PRO A 71 24.03 -11.05 18.39
N ASN A 72 24.30 -10.29 17.33
CA ASN A 72 25.26 -9.18 17.30
C ASN A 72 24.80 -8.11 16.30
N GLU A 73 25.44 -6.93 16.35
CA GLU A 73 25.09 -5.75 15.54
C GLU A 73 25.27 -5.99 14.04
N GLU A 74 26.34 -6.70 13.66
CA GLU A 74 26.63 -7.01 12.26
C GLU A 74 25.52 -7.87 11.63
N LEU A 75 25.11 -8.96 12.31
CA LEU A 75 24.02 -9.80 11.87
C LEU A 75 22.65 -9.10 11.97
N ALA A 76 22.49 -8.14 12.88
CA ALA A 76 21.26 -7.39 13.02
C ALA A 76 20.93 -6.62 11.74
N SER A 77 21.90 -5.90 11.21
CA SER A 77 21.73 -5.16 9.95
C SER A 77 21.47 -6.10 8.76
N ILE A 78 22.23 -7.19 8.66
CA ILE A 78 22.07 -8.19 7.58
C ILE A 78 20.68 -8.80 7.61
N ARG A 79 20.18 -9.21 8.77
CA ARG A 79 18.84 -9.80 8.92
C ARG A 79 17.72 -8.81 8.61
N ALA A 80 17.88 -7.57 9.02
CA ALA A 80 16.93 -6.51 8.67
C ALA A 80 16.80 -6.35 7.14
N TYR A 81 17.92 -6.31 6.42
CA TYR A 81 17.92 -6.23 4.97
C TYR A 81 17.43 -7.51 4.29
N GLN A 82 17.70 -8.69 4.86
CA GLN A 82 17.16 -9.95 4.36
C GLN A 82 15.63 -9.97 4.36
N VAL A 83 14.98 -9.45 5.40
CA VAL A 83 13.51 -9.33 5.47
C VAL A 83 13.00 -8.43 4.32
N ILE A 84 13.66 -7.31 4.06
CA ILE A 84 13.29 -6.43 2.94
C ILE A 84 13.46 -7.12 1.59
N ASN A 85 14.57 -7.83 1.39
CA ASN A 85 14.83 -8.54 0.14
C ASN A 85 13.84 -9.69 -0.09
N LEU A 86 13.48 -10.40 0.98
CA LEU A 86 12.45 -11.43 0.92
C LEU A 86 11.09 -10.83 0.54
N TYR A 87 10.72 -9.71 1.15
CA TYR A 87 9.49 -9.00 0.76
C TYR A 87 9.53 -8.56 -0.71
N LYS A 88 10.65 -7.97 -1.16
CA LYS A 88 10.82 -7.58 -2.57
C LYS A 88 10.67 -8.76 -3.53
N SER A 89 11.13 -9.95 -3.16
CA SER A 89 11.00 -11.15 -4.00
C SER A 89 9.57 -11.67 -4.12
N THR A 90 8.66 -11.29 -3.21
CA THR A 90 7.23 -11.64 -3.30
C THR A 90 6.44 -10.69 -4.20
N LEU A 91 7.01 -9.54 -4.57
CA LEU A 91 6.35 -8.56 -5.41
C LEU A 91 6.45 -8.92 -6.89
N SER A 92 5.40 -8.60 -7.65
CA SER A 92 5.48 -8.70 -9.10
C SER A 92 6.48 -7.68 -9.68
N PRO A 93 7.09 -7.93 -10.85
CA PRO A 93 8.04 -7.01 -11.47
C PRO A 93 7.49 -5.59 -11.66
N ARG A 94 6.20 -5.46 -11.98
CA ARG A 94 5.52 -4.16 -12.10
C ARG A 94 5.39 -3.44 -10.77
N ALA A 95 5.05 -4.16 -9.71
CA ALA A 95 4.94 -3.59 -8.36
C ALA A 95 6.32 -3.17 -7.85
N LEU A 96 7.36 -3.95 -8.11
CA LEU A 96 8.73 -3.63 -7.72
C LEU A 96 9.24 -2.38 -8.44
N ALA A 97 8.96 -2.23 -9.74
CA ALA A 97 9.36 -1.05 -10.52
C ALA A 97 8.62 0.24 -10.09
N SER A 98 7.40 0.13 -9.57
CA SER A 98 6.59 1.28 -9.13
C SER A 98 6.77 1.67 -7.67
N ARG A 99 7.34 0.77 -6.84
CA ARG A 99 7.50 0.95 -5.39
C ARG A 99 8.97 1.01 -5.01
N ASP A 100 9.48 2.20 -4.75
CA ASP A 100 10.79 2.36 -4.13
C ASP A 100 10.67 2.04 -2.64
N ILE A 101 11.26 0.92 -2.23
CA ILE A 101 11.23 0.45 -0.83
C ILE A 101 12.57 0.76 -0.20
N GLN A 102 12.55 1.69 0.75
CA GLN A 102 13.73 2.11 1.50
C GLN A 102 13.55 1.77 2.98
N LEU A 103 14.62 1.29 3.59
CA LEU A 103 14.73 1.03 5.02
C LEU A 103 15.68 2.04 5.65
N ASN A 104 15.22 2.68 6.71
CA ASN A 104 16.04 3.50 7.59
C ASN A 104 15.91 2.97 9.03
N ILE A 105 17.04 2.69 9.67
CA ILE A 105 17.09 2.27 11.07
C ILE A 105 17.71 3.42 11.88
N SER A 106 16.99 3.85 12.91
CA SER A 106 17.44 4.89 13.84
C SER A 106 17.36 4.35 15.28
N CYS A 107 18.18 4.90 16.15
CA CYS A 107 18.27 4.48 17.55
C CYS A 107 18.30 5.70 18.47
N SER A 108 17.86 5.52 19.72
CA SER A 108 17.81 6.59 20.71
C SER A 108 19.19 6.94 21.28
N ALA A 109 20.13 5.97 21.29
CA ALA A 109 21.49 6.16 21.76
C ALA A 109 22.46 5.34 20.90
N TYR A 110 23.70 5.77 20.81
CA TYR A 110 24.77 5.02 20.12
C TYR A 110 25.64 4.26 21.14
N PRO A 111 26.07 3.02 20.86
CA PRO A 111 25.80 2.19 19.69
C PRO A 111 24.34 1.68 19.65
N CYS A 112 23.77 1.57 18.44
CA CYS A 112 22.36 1.22 18.26
C CYS A 112 22.00 -0.12 18.87
N PHE A 113 22.90 -1.10 18.82
CA PHE A 113 22.70 -2.46 19.35
C PHE A 113 23.14 -2.57 20.82
N SER A 114 22.84 -1.57 21.65
CA SER A 114 23.07 -1.61 23.09
C SER A 114 21.84 -2.07 23.85
N ARG A 115 22.07 -2.75 25.00
CA ARG A 115 20.99 -3.28 25.85
C ARG A 115 20.04 -2.19 26.30
N GLY A 116 18.75 -2.41 26.15
CA GLY A 116 17.71 -1.46 26.52
C GLY A 116 17.57 -0.23 25.62
N ASN A 117 18.35 -0.16 24.53
CA ASN A 117 18.23 0.92 23.57
C ASN A 117 16.96 0.74 22.72
N LYS A 118 16.26 1.84 22.47
CA LYS A 118 15.10 1.84 21.58
C LYS A 118 15.57 2.02 20.15
N VAL A 119 15.26 1.06 19.32
CA VAL A 119 15.56 1.07 17.88
C VAL A 119 14.26 1.22 17.11
N THR A 120 14.28 2.05 16.07
CA THR A 120 13.14 2.34 15.22
C THR A 120 13.48 2.02 13.78
N ALA A 121 12.72 1.13 13.16
CA ALA A 121 12.75 0.89 11.73
C ALA A 121 11.69 1.75 11.05
N THR A 122 12.10 2.56 10.09
CA THR A 122 11.22 3.34 9.22
C THR A 122 11.30 2.77 7.82
N ILE A 123 10.17 2.36 7.29
CA ILE A 123 10.04 1.87 5.92
C ILE A 123 9.24 2.87 5.12
N SER A 124 9.81 3.32 4.01
CA SER A 124 9.11 4.12 3.02
C SER A 124 8.83 3.26 1.78
N VAL A 125 7.58 3.30 1.33
CA VAL A 125 7.13 2.64 0.11
C VAL A 125 6.63 3.71 -0.85
N GLY A 126 7.40 3.99 -1.91
CA GLY A 126 7.13 5.11 -2.80
C GLY A 126 7.48 6.47 -2.15
N ARG A 127 6.80 7.53 -2.58
CA ARG A 127 7.13 8.90 -2.15
C ARG A 127 6.46 9.37 -0.86
N GLU A 128 5.31 8.83 -0.51
CA GLU A 128 4.45 9.40 0.54
C GLU A 128 4.20 8.47 1.73
N ASP A 129 4.19 7.15 1.53
CA ASP A 129 3.82 6.21 2.59
C ASP A 129 5.03 5.81 3.44
N LYS A 130 5.10 6.36 4.65
CA LYS A 130 6.10 5.98 5.65
C LYS A 130 5.44 5.23 6.80
N ALA A 131 5.95 4.06 7.11
CA ALA A 131 5.57 3.30 8.28
C ALA A 131 6.77 3.12 9.21
N PHE A 132 6.53 3.17 10.51
CA PHE A 132 7.58 2.97 11.50
C PHE A 132 7.15 1.95 12.54
N ALA A 133 8.12 1.24 13.08
CA ALA A 133 7.98 0.37 14.23
C ALA A 133 9.21 0.50 15.11
N SER A 134 9.00 0.47 16.43
CA SER A 134 10.08 0.61 17.40
C SER A 134 10.04 -0.56 18.36
N GLU A 135 11.21 -1.11 18.70
CA GLU A 135 11.39 -2.12 19.73
C GLU A 135 12.66 -1.84 20.54
N TYR A 136 12.77 -2.45 21.71
CA TYR A 136 13.95 -2.35 22.56
C TYR A 136 14.87 -3.53 22.31
N VAL A 137 16.16 -3.27 22.30
CA VAL A 137 17.17 -4.33 22.30
C VAL A 137 17.08 -5.06 23.66
N ASP A 138 16.99 -6.39 23.61
CA ASP A 138 16.78 -7.22 24.80
C ASP A 138 17.82 -6.99 25.89
N LEU A 139 17.37 -6.84 27.12
CA LEU A 139 18.22 -6.64 28.29
C LEU A 139 18.92 -7.92 28.74
N TRP A 140 18.41 -9.10 28.33
CA TRP A 140 18.86 -10.41 28.81
C TRP A 140 19.91 -11.09 27.92
N ARG A 141 20.51 -10.38 27.03
CA ARG A 141 21.61 -10.85 26.16
C ARG A 141 22.96 -10.48 26.64
#